data_2969792cc7b2516e477f8718ad0beac7
#
_entry.id   2969792cc7b2516e477f8718ad0beac7
#
_cell.length_a   1.000
_cell.length_b   1.000
_cell.length_c   1.000
_cell.angle_alpha   90.00
_cell.angle_beta   90.00
_cell.angle_gamma   90.00
#
_symmetry.space_group_name_H-M   'P 1'
#
loop_
_entity.id
_entity.type
_entity.pdbx_description
1 polymer ?
#
loop_
_entity_poly.entity_id
_entity_poly.type
_entity_poly.pdbx_seq_one_letter_code
_entity_poly.pdbx_strand_id
1 'polypeptide(L)'
;FLILIVLVVTLACTSCVSNLHSKSLSKQLAGLQVDLSDTQKELEKYSKANLSEGFPYQTKYPDLYVKDVQEKKDADQKVVYLTFDDGPSKYTTQTLDLLDRYNVKATFFVVNYDSDQSTQLYKDIVQRGHSLGIHTATHEYKTIYASVDDYLEDFNTIYQHLKTVTGQEPTLFRFPGGSINSYNTTIYRQLIAEMQRRGFTYHDWNVDSGD
;
A
#
# COMPACT_ATOMS: atom_id res chain seq x y z
N PHE A 1 51.62 -0.19 34.32
CA PHE A 1 51.78 -1.29 33.35
C PHE A 1 50.48 -2.10 33.21
N LEU A 2 49.86 -2.52 34.32
CA LEU A 2 48.60 -3.30 34.31
C LEU A 2 47.43 -2.54 33.66
N ILE A 3 47.29 -1.24 33.93
CA ILE A 3 46.23 -0.37 33.37
C ILE A 3 46.40 -0.24 31.86
N LEU A 4 47.62 -0.17 31.36
CA LEU A 4 47.86 -0.07 29.91
C LEU A 4 47.49 -1.37 29.17
N ILE A 5 47.75 -2.52 29.79
CA ILE A 5 47.37 -3.84 29.24
C ILE A 5 45.85 -3.99 29.18
N VAL A 6 45.12 -3.57 30.23
CA VAL A 6 43.66 -3.62 30.26
C VAL A 6 43.06 -2.70 29.17
N LEU A 7 43.62 -1.51 28.98
CA LEU A 7 43.17 -0.58 27.93
C LEU A 7 43.38 -1.11 26.51
N VAL A 8 44.53 -1.75 26.25
CA VAL A 8 44.82 -2.38 24.95
C VAL A 8 43.92 -3.57 24.69
N VAL A 9 43.64 -4.40 25.69
CA VAL A 9 42.74 -5.56 25.56
C VAL A 9 41.29 -5.11 25.33
N THR A 10 40.83 -4.07 26.02
CA THR A 10 39.45 -3.54 25.77
C THR A 10 39.33 -2.90 24.40
N LEU A 11 40.32 -2.16 23.92
CA LEU A 11 40.33 -1.60 22.56
C LEU A 11 40.38 -2.69 21.48
N ALA A 12 41.16 -3.73 21.67
CA ALA A 12 41.22 -4.86 20.76
C ALA A 12 39.89 -5.64 20.71
N CYS A 13 39.22 -5.80 21.87
CA CYS A 13 37.94 -6.50 21.98
C CYS A 13 36.80 -5.71 21.30
N THR A 14 36.73 -4.39 21.50
CA THR A 14 35.75 -3.52 20.85
C THR A 14 35.95 -3.47 19.35
N SER A 15 37.20 -3.41 18.88
CA SER A 15 37.51 -3.46 17.44
C SER A 15 37.15 -4.82 16.81
N CYS A 16 37.34 -5.92 17.52
CA CYS A 16 36.96 -7.26 17.07
C CYS A 16 35.44 -7.42 16.97
N VAL A 17 34.70 -6.95 17.98
CA VAL A 17 33.22 -6.99 17.99
C VAL A 17 32.63 -6.12 16.88
N SER A 18 33.17 -4.91 16.66
CA SER A 18 32.71 -4.03 15.57
C SER A 18 32.99 -4.63 14.21
N ASN A 19 34.11 -5.33 14.01
CA ASN A 19 34.45 -5.98 12.76
C ASN A 19 33.59 -7.21 12.49
N LEU A 20 33.21 -7.98 13.51
CA LEU A 20 32.28 -9.10 13.40
C LEU A 20 30.84 -8.59 13.05
N HIS A 21 30.43 -7.52 13.70
CA HIS A 21 29.13 -6.89 13.42
C HIS A 21 29.05 -6.33 11.98
N SER A 22 30.11 -5.66 11.56
CA SER A 22 30.22 -5.14 10.17
C SER A 22 30.18 -6.28 9.12
N LYS A 23 30.87 -7.41 9.37
CA LYS A 23 30.83 -8.58 8.50
C LYS A 23 29.46 -9.25 8.47
N SER A 24 28.75 -9.30 9.60
CA SER A 24 27.37 -9.81 9.65
C SER A 24 26.41 -8.93 8.86
N LEU A 25 26.48 -7.61 9.03
CA LEU A 25 25.68 -6.65 8.28
C LEU A 25 25.96 -6.71 6.76
N SER A 26 27.22 -6.78 6.36
CA SER A 26 27.58 -6.90 4.94
C SER A 26 27.07 -8.20 4.31
N LYS A 27 27.05 -9.30 5.06
CA LYS A 27 26.46 -10.57 4.60
C LYS A 27 24.94 -10.48 4.45
N GLN A 28 24.25 -9.82 5.39
CA GLN A 28 22.79 -9.59 5.30
C GLN A 28 22.46 -8.68 4.11
N LEU A 29 23.24 -7.60 3.92
CA LEU A 29 23.07 -6.69 2.77
C LEU A 29 23.24 -7.42 1.43
N ALA A 30 24.27 -8.27 1.32
CA ALA A 30 24.50 -9.07 0.14
C ALA A 30 23.34 -10.06 -0.13
N GLY A 31 22.79 -10.68 0.93
CA GLY A 31 21.61 -11.53 0.83
C GLY A 31 20.40 -10.77 0.30
N LEU A 32 20.09 -9.61 0.88
CA LEU A 32 18.99 -8.75 0.44
C LEU A 32 19.16 -8.25 -1.01
N GLN A 33 20.37 -7.96 -1.44
CA GLN A 33 20.67 -7.57 -2.82
C GLN A 33 20.42 -8.70 -3.82
N VAL A 34 20.74 -9.94 -3.43
CA VAL A 34 20.45 -11.13 -4.25
C VAL A 34 18.92 -11.33 -4.35
N ASP A 35 18.21 -11.28 -3.23
CA ASP A 35 16.75 -11.43 -3.21
C ASP A 35 16.07 -10.34 -4.04
N LEU A 36 16.54 -9.10 -3.95
CA LEU A 36 16.03 -7.99 -4.76
C LEU A 36 16.28 -8.23 -6.28
N SER A 37 17.49 -8.68 -6.64
CA SER A 37 17.84 -8.99 -8.02
C SER A 37 16.99 -10.12 -8.59
N ASP A 38 16.73 -11.15 -7.79
CA ASP A 38 15.92 -12.30 -8.22
C ASP A 38 14.43 -11.91 -8.34
N THR A 39 13.94 -11.08 -7.43
CA THR A 39 12.59 -10.50 -7.51
C THR A 39 12.45 -9.62 -8.76
N GLN A 40 13.44 -8.81 -9.08
CA GLN A 40 13.44 -7.99 -10.30
C GLN A 40 13.45 -8.83 -11.58
N LYS A 41 14.23 -9.93 -11.63
CA LYS A 41 14.23 -10.86 -12.78
C LYS A 41 12.89 -11.58 -12.95
N GLU A 42 12.27 -12.01 -11.85
CA GLU A 42 10.92 -12.57 -11.89
C GLU A 42 9.90 -11.54 -12.39
N LEU A 43 9.96 -10.30 -11.91
CA LEU A 43 9.09 -9.22 -12.37
C LEU A 43 9.27 -8.95 -13.87
N GLU A 44 10.52 -8.92 -14.36
CA GLU A 44 10.81 -8.81 -15.80
C GLU A 44 10.27 -10.00 -16.60
N LYS A 45 10.37 -11.22 -16.08
CA LYS A 45 9.82 -12.43 -16.71
C LYS A 45 8.31 -12.35 -16.84
N TYR A 46 7.63 -11.93 -15.77
CA TYR A 46 6.16 -11.71 -15.78
C TYR A 46 5.78 -10.55 -16.71
N SER A 47 6.53 -9.46 -16.72
CA SER A 47 6.34 -8.33 -17.63
C SER A 47 6.52 -8.75 -19.09
N LYS A 48 7.56 -9.51 -19.43
CA LYS A 48 7.80 -9.99 -20.80
C LYS A 48 6.79 -11.04 -21.25
N ALA A 49 6.38 -11.96 -20.37
CA ALA A 49 5.31 -12.93 -20.66
C ALA A 49 3.98 -12.22 -20.96
N ASN A 50 3.66 -11.16 -20.23
CA ASN A 50 2.47 -10.35 -20.43
C ASN A 50 2.49 -9.53 -21.74
N LEU A 51 3.66 -9.30 -22.33
CA LEU A 51 3.79 -8.55 -23.58
C LEU A 51 3.53 -9.40 -24.84
N SER A 52 3.58 -10.73 -24.75
CA SER A 52 3.40 -11.63 -25.90
C SER A 52 2.01 -12.26 -26.00
N GLU A 53 1.38 -12.58 -24.88
CA GLU A 53 -0.01 -13.09 -24.80
C GLU A 53 -0.60 -12.62 -23.48
N GLY A 54 -1.26 -11.45 -23.47
CA GLY A 54 -1.82 -10.85 -22.26
C GLY A 54 -2.75 -11.80 -21.50
N PHE A 55 -2.74 -11.74 -20.18
CA PHE A 55 -3.68 -12.51 -19.36
C PHE A 55 -5.13 -12.09 -19.65
N PRO A 56 -6.10 -13.01 -19.63
CA PRO A 56 -7.51 -12.68 -19.91
C PRO A 56 -8.07 -11.55 -19.06
N TYR A 57 -7.64 -11.42 -17.79
CA TYR A 57 -8.08 -10.34 -16.90
C TYR A 57 -7.60 -8.95 -17.33
N GLN A 58 -6.56 -8.85 -18.15
CA GLN A 58 -6.01 -7.55 -18.60
C GLN A 58 -6.94 -6.81 -19.57
N THR A 59 -7.83 -7.51 -20.21
CA THR A 59 -8.85 -6.93 -21.12
C THR A 59 -10.17 -6.59 -20.42
N LYS A 60 -10.35 -7.06 -19.18
CA LYS A 60 -11.53 -6.74 -18.38
C LYS A 60 -11.50 -5.29 -17.89
N TYR A 61 -12.66 -4.72 -17.74
CA TYR A 61 -12.84 -3.38 -17.16
C TYR A 61 -11.99 -2.31 -17.87
N PRO A 62 -12.25 -2.02 -19.17
CA PRO A 62 -11.43 -1.07 -19.95
C PRO A 62 -11.47 0.36 -19.41
N ASP A 63 -12.48 0.71 -18.61
CA ASP A 63 -12.59 2.02 -17.96
C ASP A 63 -11.94 2.09 -16.59
N LEU A 64 -11.42 0.96 -16.09
CA LEU A 64 -10.73 0.87 -14.80
C LEU A 64 -9.24 1.19 -15.00
N TYR A 65 -8.93 2.45 -15.35
CA TYR A 65 -7.59 2.97 -15.53
C TYR A 65 -7.48 4.39 -15.00
N VAL A 66 -6.36 4.70 -14.37
CA VAL A 66 -6.00 6.06 -13.97
C VAL A 66 -5.33 6.77 -15.14
N LYS A 67 -5.87 7.91 -15.56
CA LYS A 67 -5.44 8.62 -16.79
C LYS A 67 -4.25 9.55 -16.57
N ASP A 68 -4.10 10.12 -15.36
CA ASP A 68 -3.02 11.07 -15.06
C ASP A 68 -2.62 11.00 -13.58
N VAL A 69 -1.50 10.37 -13.26
CA VAL A 69 -0.91 10.40 -11.93
C VAL A 69 0.21 11.45 -11.93
N GLN A 70 -0.03 12.60 -11.31
CA GLN A 70 1.05 13.53 -10.98
C GLN A 70 1.70 13.09 -9.67
N GLU A 71 2.86 12.47 -9.74
CA GLU A 71 3.70 12.25 -8.57
C GLU A 71 4.15 13.61 -7.99
N LYS A 72 3.60 14.00 -6.85
CA LYS A 72 4.20 15.03 -6.02
C LYS A 72 5.36 14.40 -5.26
N LYS A 73 6.58 14.69 -5.67
CA LYS A 73 7.77 14.41 -4.85
C LYS A 73 7.86 15.49 -3.78
N ASP A 74 7.43 15.18 -2.57
CA ASP A 74 7.74 16.00 -1.40
C ASP A 74 9.21 15.77 -1.04
N ALA A 75 10.04 16.76 -1.39
CA ALA A 75 11.45 16.76 -1.05
C ALA A 75 11.65 17.24 0.39
N ASP A 76 12.38 16.47 1.18
CA ASP A 76 13.06 16.85 2.43
C ASP A 76 12.21 17.30 3.65
N GLN A 77 10.91 17.13 3.67
CA GLN A 77 10.10 17.39 4.85
C GLN A 77 9.75 16.08 5.59
N LYS A 78 9.78 16.13 6.93
CA LYS A 78 9.23 15.05 7.75
C LYS A 78 7.71 15.13 7.66
N VAL A 79 7.09 14.24 6.88
CA VAL A 79 5.65 14.18 6.65
C VAL A 79 5.08 12.92 7.29
N VAL A 80 3.95 13.07 7.96
CA VAL A 80 3.13 11.95 8.46
C VAL A 80 1.84 11.94 7.63
N TYR A 81 1.56 10.81 6.99
CA TYR A 81 0.30 10.58 6.29
C TYR A 81 -0.65 9.81 7.20
N LEU A 82 -1.74 10.47 7.61
CA LEU A 82 -2.81 9.82 8.36
C LEU A 82 -3.72 9.07 7.41
N THR A 83 -4.01 7.82 7.74
CA THR A 83 -4.90 6.98 6.95
C THR A 83 -5.93 6.28 7.84
N PHE A 84 -7.13 6.08 7.32
CA PHE A 84 -8.23 5.38 7.96
C PHE A 84 -8.78 4.34 7.01
N ASP A 85 -8.84 3.09 7.45
CA ASP A 85 -9.31 1.96 6.66
C ASP A 85 -10.73 1.55 7.08
N ASP A 86 -11.38 0.69 6.28
CA ASP A 86 -12.66 0.03 6.55
C ASP A 86 -13.88 0.95 6.69
N GLY A 87 -13.71 2.25 6.48
CA GLY A 87 -14.84 3.19 6.49
C GLY A 87 -15.72 3.11 5.21
N PRO A 88 -16.79 3.90 5.17
CA PRO A 88 -17.30 4.79 6.20
C PRO A 88 -18.01 4.05 7.34
N SER A 89 -18.00 4.63 8.53
CA SER A 89 -18.60 4.09 9.74
C SER A 89 -19.36 5.16 10.52
N LYS A 90 -20.00 4.76 11.61
CA LYS A 90 -20.66 5.70 12.55
C LYS A 90 -19.70 6.75 13.13
N TYR A 91 -18.41 6.51 13.08
CA TYR A 91 -17.39 7.43 13.58
C TYR A 91 -16.82 8.38 12.53
N THR A 92 -17.11 8.16 11.24
CA THR A 92 -16.50 8.93 10.15
C THR A 92 -16.77 10.44 10.27
N THR A 93 -17.99 10.85 10.59
CA THR A 93 -18.32 12.27 10.81
C THR A 93 -17.50 12.89 11.94
N GLN A 94 -17.39 12.19 13.08
CA GLN A 94 -16.62 12.69 14.23
C GLN A 94 -15.12 12.78 13.90
N THR A 95 -14.60 11.84 13.14
CA THR A 95 -13.20 11.86 12.65
C THR A 95 -12.97 13.06 11.73
N LEU A 96 -13.88 13.29 10.79
CA LEU A 96 -13.82 14.44 9.89
C LEU A 96 -13.87 15.78 10.65
N ASP A 97 -14.75 15.89 11.65
CA ASP A 97 -14.88 17.09 12.49
C ASP A 97 -13.59 17.36 13.30
N LEU A 98 -12.96 16.27 13.78
CA LEU A 98 -11.68 16.37 14.49
C LEU A 98 -10.55 16.84 13.54
N LEU A 99 -10.45 16.25 12.37
CA LEU A 99 -9.46 16.62 11.36
C LEU A 99 -9.61 18.09 10.92
N ASP A 100 -10.85 18.54 10.72
CA ASP A 100 -11.13 19.95 10.40
C ASP A 100 -10.74 20.89 11.53
N ARG A 101 -11.02 20.53 12.80
CA ARG A 101 -10.63 21.31 13.98
C ARG A 101 -9.11 21.55 14.04
N TYR A 102 -8.32 20.54 13.68
CA TYR A 102 -6.86 20.63 13.69
C TYR A 102 -6.28 21.06 12.33
N ASN A 103 -7.12 21.34 11.34
CA ASN A 103 -6.72 21.67 9.97
C ASN A 103 -5.76 20.64 9.37
N VAL A 104 -6.04 19.35 9.58
CA VAL A 104 -5.26 18.22 9.10
C VAL A 104 -6.05 17.47 8.03
N LYS A 105 -5.36 17.04 6.98
CA LYS A 105 -5.96 16.19 5.94
C LYS A 105 -5.47 14.75 6.10
N ALA A 106 -6.32 13.81 5.64
CA ALA A 106 -6.08 12.38 5.75
C ALA A 106 -6.52 11.66 4.48
N THR A 107 -6.13 10.40 4.35
CA THR A 107 -6.64 9.49 3.32
C THR A 107 -7.57 8.47 3.97
N PHE A 108 -8.74 8.28 3.38
CA PHE A 108 -9.72 7.27 3.81
C PHE A 108 -9.76 6.17 2.76
N PHE A 109 -9.30 4.97 3.11
CA PHE A 109 -9.44 3.77 2.29
C PHE A 109 -10.75 3.09 2.66
N VAL A 110 -11.74 3.23 1.77
CA VAL A 110 -13.12 2.86 2.07
C VAL A 110 -13.53 1.55 1.41
N VAL A 111 -14.47 0.86 2.06
CA VAL A 111 -15.18 -0.30 1.52
C VAL A 111 -16.56 0.11 0.98
N ASN A 112 -17.23 -0.79 0.25
CA ASN A 112 -18.51 -0.46 -0.37
C ASN A 112 -19.69 -0.71 0.58
N TYR A 113 -20.31 0.37 1.03
CA TYR A 113 -21.59 0.31 1.72
C TYR A 113 -22.67 1.00 0.87
N ASP A 114 -23.70 0.26 0.51
CA ASP A 114 -24.83 0.76 -0.31
C ASP A 114 -25.95 1.26 0.60
N SER A 115 -25.78 2.48 1.11
CA SER A 115 -26.80 3.20 1.87
C SER A 115 -26.69 4.71 1.62
N ASP A 116 -27.81 5.42 1.81
CA ASP A 116 -27.83 6.89 1.69
C ASP A 116 -26.84 7.55 2.64
N GLN A 117 -26.71 7.00 3.86
CA GLN A 117 -25.77 7.50 4.86
C GLN A 117 -24.31 7.34 4.37
N SER A 118 -23.95 6.17 3.88
CA SER A 118 -22.59 5.91 3.39
C SER A 118 -22.27 6.75 2.16
N THR A 119 -23.23 6.89 1.25
CA THR A 119 -23.13 7.76 0.09
C THR A 119 -22.84 9.21 0.49
N GLN A 120 -23.51 9.72 1.53
CA GLN A 120 -23.26 11.07 2.01
C GLN A 120 -21.86 11.17 2.65
N LEU A 121 -21.40 10.16 3.39
CA LEU A 121 -20.08 10.14 4.01
C LEU A 121 -18.94 10.12 2.98
N TYR A 122 -19.08 9.39 1.86
CA TYR A 122 -18.10 9.47 0.76
C TYR A 122 -17.99 10.88 0.19
N LYS A 123 -19.13 11.55 0.00
CA LYS A 123 -19.17 12.95 -0.45
C LYS A 123 -18.52 13.89 0.56
N ASP A 124 -18.81 13.71 1.85
CA ASP A 124 -18.27 14.53 2.94
C ASP A 124 -16.74 14.41 3.02
N ILE A 125 -16.18 13.22 2.88
CA ILE A 125 -14.73 12.98 2.83
C ILE A 125 -14.10 13.87 1.74
N VAL A 126 -14.64 13.80 0.53
CA VAL A 126 -14.13 14.55 -0.61
C VAL A 126 -14.33 16.06 -0.46
N GLN A 127 -15.54 16.50 -0.07
CA GLN A 127 -15.90 17.91 0.05
C GLN A 127 -15.08 18.63 1.13
N ARG A 128 -14.70 17.92 2.19
CA ARG A 128 -13.83 18.43 3.26
C ARG A 128 -12.34 18.36 2.88
N GLY A 129 -12.01 17.96 1.63
CA GLY A 129 -10.65 18.02 1.08
C GLY A 129 -9.74 16.89 1.57
N HIS A 130 -10.30 15.77 2.01
CA HIS A 130 -9.57 14.54 2.28
C HIS A 130 -9.42 13.70 1.02
N SER A 131 -8.41 12.82 0.99
CA SER A 131 -8.24 11.85 -0.09
C SER A 131 -9.15 10.66 0.11
N LEU A 132 -9.84 10.25 -0.96
CA LEU A 132 -10.66 9.05 -0.98
C LEU A 132 -9.88 7.96 -1.73
N GLY A 133 -9.58 6.86 -1.06
CA GLY A 133 -8.93 5.67 -1.61
C GLY A 133 -9.85 4.46 -1.54
N ILE A 134 -9.48 3.40 -2.25
CA ILE A 134 -10.25 2.15 -2.33
C ILE A 134 -9.65 1.10 -1.39
N HIS A 135 -10.52 0.40 -0.62
CA HIS A 135 -10.14 -0.73 0.23
C HIS A 135 -10.91 -2.01 -0.12
N THR A 136 -11.19 -2.22 -1.40
CA THR A 136 -12.07 -3.26 -1.97
C THR A 136 -13.56 -3.01 -1.68
N ALA A 137 -14.45 -3.73 -2.35
CA ALA A 137 -15.89 -3.57 -2.13
C ALA A 137 -16.36 -4.38 -0.92
N THR A 138 -15.98 -5.65 -0.85
CA THR A 138 -16.51 -6.59 0.15
C THR A 138 -15.63 -6.77 1.36
N HIS A 139 -14.31 -6.52 1.22
CA HIS A 139 -13.29 -6.82 2.24
C HIS A 139 -13.23 -8.32 2.63
N GLU A 140 -13.77 -9.20 1.79
CA GLU A 140 -13.83 -10.65 2.03
C GLU A 140 -12.57 -11.34 1.51
N TYR A 141 -11.55 -11.49 2.35
CA TYR A 141 -10.21 -12.00 2.00
C TYR A 141 -10.21 -13.24 1.12
N LYS A 142 -11.04 -14.23 1.44
CA LYS A 142 -11.09 -15.50 0.70
C LYS A 142 -11.63 -15.32 -0.71
N THR A 143 -12.50 -14.35 -0.91
CA THR A 143 -13.10 -14.04 -2.20
C THR A 143 -12.16 -13.16 -3.00
N ILE A 144 -11.76 -12.02 -2.48
CA ILE A 144 -10.96 -11.04 -3.22
C ILE A 144 -9.56 -11.58 -3.59
N TYR A 145 -9.00 -12.49 -2.81
CA TYR A 145 -7.69 -13.09 -3.09
C TYR A 145 -7.75 -14.49 -3.71
N ALA A 146 -8.93 -14.94 -4.17
CA ALA A 146 -9.07 -16.22 -4.86
C ALA A 146 -8.37 -16.20 -6.24
N SER A 147 -8.47 -15.08 -6.96
CA SER A 147 -7.77 -14.84 -8.22
C SER A 147 -7.58 -13.34 -8.50
N VAL A 148 -6.78 -13.01 -9.52
CA VAL A 148 -6.67 -11.63 -10.01
C VAL A 148 -8.02 -11.14 -10.57
N ASP A 149 -8.77 -12.01 -11.21
CA ASP A 149 -10.10 -11.72 -11.73
C ASP A 149 -11.08 -11.32 -10.63
N ASP A 150 -11.14 -12.10 -9.55
CA ASP A 150 -12.03 -11.85 -8.41
C ASP A 150 -11.68 -10.51 -7.73
N TYR A 151 -10.39 -10.25 -7.57
CA TYR A 151 -9.93 -8.96 -7.03
C TYR A 151 -10.36 -7.78 -7.90
N LEU A 152 -10.19 -7.88 -9.21
CA LEU A 152 -10.56 -6.82 -10.15
C LEU A 152 -12.07 -6.60 -10.21
N GLU A 153 -12.88 -7.65 -10.11
CA GLU A 153 -14.34 -7.55 -10.06
C GLU A 153 -14.80 -6.79 -8.82
N ASP A 154 -14.30 -7.18 -7.65
CA ASP A 154 -14.59 -6.53 -6.39
C ASP A 154 -14.11 -5.07 -6.39
N PHE A 155 -12.88 -4.83 -6.82
CA PHE A 155 -12.30 -3.49 -6.93
C PHE A 155 -13.07 -2.59 -7.90
N ASN A 156 -13.47 -3.10 -9.07
CA ASN A 156 -14.24 -2.34 -10.05
C ASN A 156 -15.63 -1.96 -9.49
N THR A 157 -16.22 -2.82 -8.68
CA THR A 157 -17.53 -2.54 -8.06
C THR A 157 -17.48 -1.27 -7.23
N ILE A 158 -16.54 -1.15 -6.32
CA ILE A 158 -16.40 0.05 -5.49
C ILE A 158 -15.88 1.25 -6.29
N TYR A 159 -14.97 1.05 -7.24
CA TYR A 159 -14.47 2.12 -8.09
C TYR A 159 -15.63 2.83 -8.83
N GLN A 160 -16.51 2.07 -9.47
CA GLN A 160 -17.65 2.62 -10.20
C GLN A 160 -18.66 3.29 -9.24
N HIS A 161 -18.88 2.69 -8.07
CA HIS A 161 -19.75 3.28 -7.06
C HIS A 161 -19.21 4.65 -6.59
N LEU A 162 -17.96 4.72 -6.17
CA LEU A 162 -17.35 5.98 -5.72
C LEU A 162 -17.32 7.04 -6.81
N LYS A 163 -16.97 6.67 -8.04
CA LYS A 163 -17.03 7.56 -9.20
C LYS A 163 -18.44 8.13 -9.41
N THR A 164 -19.46 7.29 -9.33
CA THR A 164 -20.85 7.71 -9.51
C THR A 164 -21.31 8.67 -8.41
N VAL A 165 -21.02 8.35 -7.15
CA VAL A 165 -21.56 9.11 -6.02
C VAL A 165 -20.78 10.38 -5.69
N THR A 166 -19.48 10.40 -5.96
CA THR A 166 -18.60 11.56 -5.65
C THR A 166 -18.22 12.40 -6.86
N GLY A 167 -18.35 11.84 -8.05
CA GLY A 167 -17.85 12.45 -9.31
C GLY A 167 -16.32 12.42 -9.44
N GLN A 168 -15.60 11.76 -8.51
CA GLN A 168 -14.14 11.61 -8.54
C GLN A 168 -13.74 10.20 -8.94
N GLU A 169 -12.60 10.08 -9.59
CA GLU A 169 -11.96 8.81 -9.93
C GLU A 169 -10.85 8.54 -8.91
N PRO A 170 -11.06 7.64 -7.91
CA PRO A 170 -10.01 7.34 -6.93
C PRO A 170 -8.79 6.71 -7.62
N THR A 171 -7.61 7.19 -7.28
CA THR A 171 -6.33 6.69 -7.83
C THR A 171 -5.52 5.91 -6.83
N LEU A 172 -5.85 6.08 -5.55
CA LEU A 172 -5.18 5.45 -4.41
C LEU A 172 -5.97 4.24 -3.94
N PHE A 173 -5.26 3.22 -3.49
CA PHE A 173 -5.89 2.07 -2.85
C PHE A 173 -4.99 1.43 -1.81
N ARG A 174 -5.58 0.60 -0.97
CA ARG A 174 -4.88 -0.25 -0.02
C ARG A 174 -5.42 -1.66 -0.09
N PHE A 175 -4.52 -2.63 -0.13
CA PHE A 175 -4.90 -4.04 -0.05
C PHE A 175 -5.39 -4.38 1.35
N PRO A 176 -6.55 -5.04 1.52
CA PRO A 176 -6.94 -5.62 2.80
C PRO A 176 -5.84 -6.51 3.39
N GLY A 177 -5.40 -6.18 4.61
CA GLY A 177 -4.28 -6.89 5.25
C GLY A 177 -2.89 -6.60 4.68
N GLY A 178 -2.75 -5.55 3.84
CA GLY A 178 -1.50 -5.17 3.19
C GLY A 178 -1.24 -5.88 1.86
N SER A 179 -0.26 -5.37 1.12
CA SER A 179 0.07 -5.85 -0.22
C SER A 179 0.59 -7.30 -0.24
N ILE A 180 1.13 -7.78 0.88
CA ILE A 180 1.58 -9.16 1.08
C ILE A 180 1.00 -9.68 2.39
N ASN A 181 0.09 -10.65 2.31
CA ASN A 181 -0.57 -11.26 3.46
C ASN A 181 -0.77 -12.77 3.25
N SER A 182 -1.28 -13.48 4.27
CA SER A 182 -1.44 -14.94 4.22
C SER A 182 -2.46 -15.45 3.19
N TYR A 183 -3.35 -14.59 2.71
CA TYR A 183 -4.40 -14.96 1.74
C TYR A 183 -3.96 -14.76 0.29
N ASN A 184 -3.02 -13.86 0.01
CA ASN A 184 -2.61 -13.53 -1.36
C ASN A 184 -1.23 -14.05 -1.76
N THR A 185 -0.63 -14.95 -0.99
CA THR A 185 0.74 -15.46 -1.18
C THR A 185 1.04 -15.98 -2.59
N THR A 186 0.03 -16.50 -3.28
CA THR A 186 0.17 -17.06 -4.64
C THR A 186 -0.02 -16.05 -5.76
N ILE A 187 -0.73 -14.94 -5.50
CA ILE A 187 -1.16 -14.00 -6.55
C ILE A 187 -0.72 -12.54 -6.31
N TYR A 188 -0.13 -12.21 -5.15
CA TYR A 188 0.17 -10.81 -4.79
C TYR A 188 1.02 -10.09 -5.84
N ARG A 189 2.01 -10.79 -6.45
CA ARG A 189 2.87 -10.19 -7.48
C ARG A 189 2.08 -9.82 -8.73
N GLN A 190 1.16 -10.70 -9.15
CA GLN A 190 0.29 -10.44 -10.30
C GLN A 190 -0.70 -9.31 -10.01
N LEU A 191 -1.27 -9.29 -8.80
CA LEU A 191 -2.17 -8.22 -8.37
C LEU A 191 -1.47 -6.85 -8.37
N ILE A 192 -0.30 -6.76 -7.73
CA ILE A 192 0.48 -5.51 -7.69
C ILE A 192 0.81 -5.05 -9.12
N ALA A 193 1.33 -5.96 -9.95
CA ALA A 193 1.70 -5.64 -11.33
C ALA A 193 0.49 -5.17 -12.15
N GLU A 194 -0.67 -5.80 -12.00
CA GLU A 194 -1.88 -5.44 -12.74
C GLU A 194 -2.45 -4.10 -12.28
N MET A 195 -2.50 -3.84 -10.97
CA MET A 195 -3.00 -2.58 -10.44
C MET A 195 -2.09 -1.40 -10.85
N GLN A 196 -0.76 -1.60 -10.81
CA GLN A 196 0.20 -0.61 -11.31
C GLN A 196 0.10 -0.40 -12.83
N ARG A 197 -0.11 -1.46 -13.61
CA ARG A 197 -0.34 -1.37 -15.06
C ARG A 197 -1.58 -0.53 -15.38
N ARG A 198 -2.58 -0.56 -14.52
CA ARG A 198 -3.79 0.28 -14.61
C ARG A 198 -3.58 1.70 -14.07
N GLY A 199 -2.40 2.02 -13.55
CA GLY A 199 -2.04 3.34 -13.04
C GLY A 199 -2.46 3.61 -11.59
N PHE A 200 -2.98 2.62 -10.87
CA PHE A 200 -3.33 2.77 -9.47
C PHE A 200 -2.08 2.72 -8.58
N THR A 201 -2.09 3.53 -7.51
CA THR A 201 -1.03 3.55 -6.51
C THR A 201 -1.54 2.94 -5.20
N TYR A 202 -0.84 1.93 -4.68
CA TYR A 202 -1.18 1.35 -3.38
C TYR A 202 -0.26 1.88 -2.28
N HIS A 203 -0.78 1.92 -1.06
CA HIS A 203 -0.04 2.30 0.12
C HIS A 203 -0.30 1.30 1.25
N ASP A 204 0.76 0.64 1.69
CA ASP A 204 0.75 -0.06 2.96
C ASP A 204 0.99 0.95 4.11
N TRP A 205 1.27 0.49 5.31
CA TRP A 205 1.56 1.33 6.47
C TRP A 205 2.88 0.90 7.12
N ASN A 206 3.51 1.81 7.82
CA ASN A 206 4.73 1.55 8.58
C ASN A 206 4.57 1.80 10.09
N VAL A 207 3.42 2.36 10.48
CA VAL A 207 2.99 2.54 11.88
C VAL A 207 1.48 2.30 11.91
N ASP A 208 1.01 1.51 12.87
CA ASP A 208 -0.40 1.31 13.17
C ASP A 208 -0.71 1.74 14.60
N SER A 209 -1.99 2.00 14.87
CA SER A 209 -2.49 2.41 16.19
C SER A 209 -2.70 1.23 17.14
N GLY A 210 -2.69 0.01 16.63
CA GLY A 210 -2.94 -1.22 17.40
C GLY A 210 -4.41 -1.39 17.80
N ASP A 211 -5.34 -0.80 17.07
CA ASP A 211 -6.80 -0.90 17.25
C ASP A 211 -7.41 -2.12 16.59
#